data_9d757000de2e819cbcc32051d951a4f0
#
_entry.id   9d757000de2e819cbcc32051d951a4f0
#
_cell.length_a   1.000
_cell.length_b   1.000
_cell.length_c   1.000
_cell.angle_alpha   90.00
_cell.angle_beta   90.00
_cell.angle_gamma   90.00
#
_symmetry.space_group_name_H-M   'P 1'
#
loop_
_entity.id
_entity.type
_entity.pdbx_description
1 polymer ?
#
loop_
_entity_poly.entity_id
_entity_poly.type
_entity_poly.pdbx_seq_one_letter_code
_entity_poly.pdbx_strand_id
1 'polypeptide(L)'
;MARAQPAALPYRVINFDGVDASRSRPVPTRLYWPAKLPAGGQVPLVVFSHGIGGSRQGYSYLGKHWSSQGVASLHVQHAGSDASLWRGNPFGVVGRLQAAAQESEAMARAADLRFALDRMLSDETGPLGAAVDRRRLVAAGHSYGANTTLLTVGAQVVRQGRTVDCKDARFSAAIVISAPPFYGETDLAAVLGPVSVPTIHITATDDVIEIPGYRSGAADRLAVFDAVGDPRKLLAVFQGGSHSVFTDRGFTGGAALNPKVKAATAELSLAFLDLSFQRDDAALRRWRTAWQPILATAPEPGFPARVLNET
;
A
#
# COMPACT_ATOMS: atom_id res chain seq x y z
N MET A 1 -30.49 15.48 -1.72
CA MET A 1 -29.64 16.47 -1.02
C MET A 1 -28.25 15.86 -0.86
N ALA A 2 -27.25 16.39 -1.57
CA ALA A 2 -25.86 15.96 -1.38
C ALA A 2 -25.44 16.37 0.04
N ARG A 3 -25.09 15.39 0.89
CA ARG A 3 -24.43 15.70 2.18
C ARG A 3 -23.09 16.37 1.85
N ALA A 4 -22.88 17.56 2.38
CA ALA A 4 -21.60 18.25 2.30
C ALA A 4 -20.50 17.31 2.80
N GLN A 5 -19.40 17.17 2.04
CA GLN A 5 -18.22 16.46 2.51
C GLN A 5 -17.75 17.11 3.82
N PRO A 6 -17.46 16.34 4.88
CA PRO A 6 -16.94 16.91 6.10
C PRO A 6 -15.64 17.67 5.79
N ALA A 7 -15.46 18.83 6.40
CA ALA A 7 -14.25 19.63 6.23
C ALA A 7 -13.02 18.78 6.61
N ALA A 8 -11.97 18.85 5.79
CA ALA A 8 -10.73 18.13 6.03
C ALA A 8 -10.13 18.56 7.40
N LEU A 9 -9.79 17.58 8.24
CA LEU A 9 -9.12 17.84 9.50
C LEU A 9 -7.64 18.18 9.25
N PRO A 10 -7.05 19.12 9.98
CA PRO A 10 -5.62 19.37 9.92
C PRO A 10 -4.85 18.14 10.39
N TYR A 11 -3.63 17.95 9.91
CA TYR A 11 -2.75 16.83 10.26
C TYR A 11 -1.39 17.34 10.76
N ARG A 12 -0.66 16.46 11.43
CA ARG A 12 0.72 16.66 11.85
C ARG A 12 1.62 15.66 11.14
N VAL A 13 2.89 16.02 10.93
CA VAL A 13 3.90 15.15 10.36
C VAL A 13 5.03 14.98 11.38
N ILE A 14 5.36 13.72 11.69
CA ILE A 14 6.39 13.36 12.66
C ILE A 14 7.36 12.39 11.98
N ASN A 15 8.66 12.61 12.13
CA ASN A 15 9.68 11.67 11.64
C ASN A 15 10.28 10.92 12.82
N PHE A 16 10.47 9.61 12.64
CA PHE A 16 11.19 8.76 13.58
C PHE A 16 12.38 8.12 12.86
N ASP A 17 13.57 8.22 13.43
CA ASP A 17 14.77 7.57 12.92
C ASP A 17 15.05 6.33 13.79
N GLY A 18 14.50 5.19 13.34
CA GLY A 18 14.63 3.91 14.03
C GLY A 18 15.76 3.06 13.44
N VAL A 19 16.37 2.26 14.29
CA VAL A 19 17.32 1.20 13.89
C VAL A 19 16.84 -0.10 14.50
N ASP A 20 16.61 -1.11 13.64
CA ASP A 20 16.40 -2.48 14.10
C ASP A 20 17.76 -3.07 14.51
N ALA A 21 18.00 -3.10 15.81
CA ALA A 21 19.27 -3.56 16.38
C ALA A 21 19.56 -5.03 16.05
N SER A 22 18.54 -5.87 15.96
CA SER A 22 18.67 -7.30 15.66
C SER A 22 19.22 -7.57 14.26
N ARG A 23 18.94 -6.65 13.31
CA ARG A 23 19.39 -6.72 11.93
C ARG A 23 20.44 -5.67 11.58
N SER A 24 20.85 -4.82 12.54
CA SER A 24 21.70 -3.65 12.32
C SER A 24 21.21 -2.78 11.13
N ARG A 25 19.88 -2.65 11.01
CA ARG A 25 19.23 -2.04 9.84
C ARG A 25 18.48 -0.77 10.21
N PRO A 26 18.82 0.38 9.59
CA PRO A 26 18.02 1.60 9.73
C PRO A 26 16.62 1.40 9.13
N VAL A 27 15.59 1.78 9.88
CA VAL A 27 14.18 1.77 9.45
C VAL A 27 13.55 3.12 9.79
N PRO A 28 13.94 4.20 9.10
CA PRO A 28 13.33 5.50 9.31
C PRO A 28 11.88 5.50 8.87
N THR A 29 11.01 6.19 9.63
CA THR A 29 9.60 6.29 9.32
C THR A 29 9.12 7.74 9.33
N ARG A 30 8.02 7.99 8.63
CA ARG A 30 7.30 9.26 8.62
C ARG A 30 5.83 9.03 8.91
N LEU A 31 5.38 9.56 10.03
CA LEU A 31 4.00 9.46 10.47
C LEU A 31 3.22 10.72 10.04
N TYR A 32 2.12 10.51 9.34
CA TYR A 32 1.06 11.49 9.15
C TYR A 32 -0.03 11.18 10.16
N TRP A 33 -0.33 12.14 11.05
CA TRP A 33 -1.22 11.94 12.19
C TRP A 33 -2.35 12.94 12.17
N PRO A 34 -3.62 12.55 12.37
CA PRO A 34 -4.73 13.47 12.52
C PRO A 34 -4.47 14.47 13.65
N ALA A 35 -4.70 15.78 13.41
CA ALA A 35 -4.53 16.77 14.46
C ALA A 35 -5.62 16.66 15.57
N LYS A 36 -6.78 16.15 15.20
CA LYS A 36 -7.87 15.80 16.12
C LYS A 36 -8.18 14.32 15.99
N LEU A 37 -8.31 13.65 17.13
CA LEU A 37 -8.73 12.26 17.14
C LEU A 37 -10.22 12.14 16.76
N PRO A 38 -10.62 11.06 16.08
CA PRO A 38 -12.02 10.77 15.82
C PRO A 38 -12.78 10.51 17.14
N ALA A 39 -14.12 10.50 17.09
CA ALA A 39 -14.94 10.10 18.22
C ALA A 39 -14.52 8.70 18.70
N GLY A 40 -14.33 8.53 20.00
CA GLY A 40 -13.81 7.29 20.60
C GLY A 40 -12.30 7.26 20.80
N GLY A 41 -11.55 8.29 20.34
CA GLY A 41 -10.12 8.48 20.65
C GLY A 41 -9.16 7.51 19.98
N GLN A 42 -9.64 6.58 19.14
CA GLN A 42 -8.81 5.59 18.45
C GLN A 42 -8.74 5.85 16.95
N VAL A 43 -7.55 5.67 16.36
CA VAL A 43 -7.21 6.02 14.99
C VAL A 43 -6.82 4.75 14.22
N PRO A 44 -7.44 4.44 13.08
CA PRO A 44 -6.90 3.43 12.16
C PRO A 44 -5.50 3.81 11.71
N LEU A 45 -4.63 2.81 11.50
CA LEU A 45 -3.26 3.04 11.06
C LEU A 45 -2.98 2.29 9.76
N VAL A 46 -2.56 3.03 8.73
CA VAL A 46 -1.99 2.48 7.50
C VAL A 46 -0.47 2.47 7.62
N VAL A 47 0.18 1.31 7.43
CA VAL A 47 1.64 1.20 7.32
C VAL A 47 1.99 1.09 5.85
N PHE A 48 2.68 2.10 5.32
CA PHE A 48 2.90 2.26 3.89
C PHE A 48 4.34 1.95 3.48
N SER A 49 4.48 1.12 2.44
CA SER A 49 5.74 0.70 1.81
C SER A 49 5.90 1.34 0.43
N HIS A 50 6.98 2.09 0.22
CA HIS A 50 7.28 2.76 -1.05
C HIS A 50 7.76 1.80 -2.14
N GLY A 51 7.67 2.18 -3.43
CA GLY A 51 8.29 1.47 -4.55
C GLY A 51 9.81 1.53 -4.53
N ILE A 52 10.47 0.72 -5.37
CA ILE A 52 11.94 0.70 -5.50
C ILE A 52 12.47 2.11 -5.78
N GLY A 53 13.53 2.51 -5.12
CA GLY A 53 14.11 3.85 -5.25
C GLY A 53 13.26 4.98 -4.66
N GLY A 54 12.23 4.67 -3.87
CA GLY A 54 11.38 5.63 -3.16
C GLY A 54 11.92 6.03 -1.79
N SER A 55 11.08 6.64 -0.96
CA SER A 55 11.44 7.03 0.41
C SER A 55 10.21 7.20 1.30
N ARG A 56 10.41 7.34 2.60
CA ARG A 56 9.35 7.69 3.58
C ARG A 56 8.67 9.04 3.29
N GLN A 57 9.26 9.87 2.46
CA GLN A 57 8.73 11.18 2.08
C GLN A 57 7.79 11.10 0.88
N GLY A 58 7.88 10.03 0.08
CA GLY A 58 7.06 9.80 -1.09
C GLY A 58 5.61 9.49 -0.75
N TYR A 59 4.74 9.57 -1.76
CA TYR A 59 3.29 9.32 -1.63
C TYR A 59 2.64 10.25 -0.61
N SER A 60 3.17 11.46 -0.49
CA SER A 60 2.76 12.43 0.53
C SER A 60 1.28 12.82 0.40
N TYR A 61 0.72 12.76 -0.81
CA TYR A 61 -0.69 13.02 -1.07
C TYR A 61 -1.62 12.02 -0.35
N LEU A 62 -1.22 10.74 -0.26
CA LEU A 62 -1.96 9.72 0.49
C LEU A 62 -1.92 10.01 1.98
N GLY A 63 -0.71 10.19 2.55
CA GLY A 63 -0.56 10.46 3.97
C GLY A 63 -1.28 11.71 4.43
N LYS A 64 -1.22 12.80 3.66
CA LYS A 64 -1.94 14.05 3.90
C LYS A 64 -3.46 13.86 3.85
N HIS A 65 -3.94 13.18 2.80
CA HIS A 65 -5.38 12.96 2.61
C HIS A 65 -5.93 12.07 3.72
N TRP A 66 -5.34 10.92 3.96
CA TRP A 66 -5.80 9.97 4.99
C TRP A 66 -5.82 10.60 6.37
N SER A 67 -4.73 11.30 6.76
CA SER A 67 -4.67 11.92 8.08
C SER A 67 -5.62 13.10 8.24
N SER A 68 -5.93 13.85 7.18
CA SER A 68 -6.96 14.86 7.19
C SER A 68 -8.38 14.30 7.38
N GLN A 69 -8.59 13.03 7.09
CA GLN A 69 -9.85 12.30 7.24
C GLN A 69 -9.87 11.36 8.46
N GLY A 70 -8.91 11.49 9.37
CA GLY A 70 -8.91 10.76 10.64
C GLY A 70 -8.24 9.39 10.60
N VAL A 71 -7.50 9.04 9.54
CA VAL A 71 -6.73 7.80 9.41
C VAL A 71 -5.24 8.12 9.44
N ALA A 72 -4.51 7.63 10.44
CA ALA A 72 -3.06 7.81 10.50
C ALA A 72 -2.33 6.96 9.44
N SER A 73 -1.16 7.44 8.97
CA SER A 73 -0.31 6.61 8.12
C SER A 73 1.17 6.73 8.45
N LEU A 74 1.83 5.57 8.56
CA LEU A 74 3.24 5.43 8.87
C LEU A 74 3.97 4.98 7.61
N HIS A 75 4.69 5.89 6.97
CA HIS A 75 5.47 5.61 5.76
C HIS A 75 6.86 5.12 6.16
N VAL A 76 7.19 3.89 5.74
CA VAL A 76 8.44 3.22 6.08
C VAL A 76 9.47 3.45 4.97
N GLN A 77 10.72 3.74 5.34
CA GLN A 77 11.85 3.76 4.42
C GLN A 77 12.64 2.46 4.51
N HIS A 78 12.91 1.85 3.36
CA HIS A 78 13.63 0.59 3.25
C HIS A 78 15.06 0.85 2.77
N ALA A 79 16.03 0.82 3.69
CA ALA A 79 17.39 1.26 3.46
C ALA A 79 18.12 0.55 2.28
N GLY A 80 17.76 -0.71 1.97
CA GLY A 80 18.37 -1.47 0.85
C GLY A 80 17.77 -1.17 -0.53
N SER A 81 16.64 -0.47 -0.59
CA SER A 81 15.88 -0.24 -1.84
C SER A 81 15.26 1.15 -1.93
N ASP A 82 15.81 2.11 -1.20
CA ASP A 82 15.34 3.49 -1.14
C ASP A 82 16.00 4.43 -2.16
N ALA A 83 15.77 5.72 -2.01
CA ALA A 83 16.28 6.77 -2.90
C ALA A 83 17.82 6.84 -2.97
N SER A 84 18.56 6.15 -2.08
CA SER A 84 20.02 6.04 -2.17
C SER A 84 20.48 5.30 -3.43
N LEU A 85 19.61 4.46 -4.02
CA LEU A 85 19.89 3.78 -5.30
C LEU A 85 20.24 4.73 -6.43
N TRP A 86 19.74 5.94 -6.40
CA TRP A 86 19.96 6.97 -7.42
C TRP A 86 21.23 7.79 -7.20
N ARG A 87 21.92 7.57 -6.07
CA ARG A 87 23.15 8.31 -5.71
C ARG A 87 24.40 7.58 -6.20
N GLY A 88 25.49 8.33 -6.38
CA GLY A 88 26.78 7.78 -6.77
C GLY A 88 26.95 7.61 -8.29
N ASN A 89 27.81 6.68 -8.70
CA ASN A 89 28.15 6.49 -10.11
C ASN A 89 26.93 6.02 -10.94
N PRO A 90 26.54 6.76 -12.01
CA PRO A 90 25.43 6.38 -12.89
C PRO A 90 25.56 4.99 -13.51
N PHE A 91 26.78 4.57 -13.86
CA PHE A 91 27.03 3.24 -14.45
C PHE A 91 26.74 2.08 -13.48
N GLY A 92 26.70 2.34 -12.18
CA GLY A 92 26.35 1.33 -11.16
C GLY A 92 24.85 1.22 -10.84
N VAL A 93 23.98 2.03 -11.45
CA VAL A 93 22.53 2.06 -11.13
C VAL A 93 21.88 0.72 -11.38
N VAL A 94 22.19 0.06 -12.50
CA VAL A 94 21.61 -1.25 -12.84
C VAL A 94 21.95 -2.30 -11.79
N GLY A 95 23.22 -2.39 -11.38
CA GLY A 95 23.64 -3.32 -10.32
C GLY A 95 22.97 -3.05 -8.98
N ARG A 96 22.81 -1.76 -8.61
CA ARG A 96 22.09 -1.38 -7.39
C ARG A 96 20.61 -1.75 -7.44
N LEU A 97 19.93 -1.56 -8.59
CA LEU A 97 18.55 -1.97 -8.79
C LEU A 97 18.40 -3.50 -8.71
N GLN A 98 19.31 -4.26 -9.32
CA GLN A 98 19.31 -5.72 -9.25
C GLN A 98 19.53 -6.21 -7.81
N ALA A 99 20.45 -5.60 -7.06
CA ALA A 99 20.67 -5.93 -5.64
C ALA A 99 19.42 -5.60 -4.79
N ALA A 100 18.78 -4.46 -5.05
CA ALA A 100 17.55 -4.06 -4.35
C ALA A 100 16.34 -4.95 -4.67
N ALA A 101 16.34 -5.65 -5.79
CA ALA A 101 15.28 -6.57 -6.20
C ALA A 101 15.49 -8.02 -5.72
N GLN A 102 16.57 -8.30 -4.98
CA GLN A 102 16.84 -9.65 -4.47
C GLN A 102 15.84 -10.06 -3.38
N GLU A 103 15.63 -11.35 -3.25
CA GLU A 103 14.73 -11.94 -2.26
C GLU A 103 15.08 -11.52 -0.82
N SER A 104 16.36 -11.44 -0.49
CA SER A 104 16.81 -10.98 0.82
C SER A 104 16.32 -9.57 1.16
N GLU A 105 16.28 -8.66 0.17
CA GLU A 105 15.73 -7.33 0.37
C GLU A 105 14.19 -7.37 0.46
N ALA A 106 13.51 -8.23 -0.31
CA ALA A 106 12.06 -8.41 -0.19
C ALA A 106 11.65 -8.84 1.23
N MET A 107 12.38 -9.81 1.80
CA MET A 107 12.18 -10.26 3.18
C MET A 107 12.54 -9.17 4.20
N ALA A 108 13.63 -8.44 3.97
CA ALA A 108 14.04 -7.33 4.83
C ALA A 108 12.98 -6.22 4.86
N ARG A 109 12.33 -5.92 3.73
CA ARG A 109 11.24 -4.93 3.64
C ARG A 109 10.00 -5.34 4.46
N ALA A 110 9.61 -6.61 4.40
CA ALA A 110 8.51 -7.13 5.23
C ALA A 110 8.85 -7.03 6.73
N ALA A 111 10.09 -7.36 7.10
CA ALA A 111 10.58 -7.19 8.46
C ALA A 111 10.66 -5.70 8.89
N ASP A 112 10.96 -4.78 7.96
CA ASP A 112 10.93 -3.34 8.23
C ASP A 112 9.51 -2.85 8.56
N LEU A 113 8.47 -3.36 7.86
CA LEU A 113 7.07 -3.03 8.18
C LEU A 113 6.70 -3.52 9.59
N ARG A 114 7.10 -4.76 9.93
CA ARG A 114 6.87 -5.34 11.26
C ARG A 114 7.55 -4.49 12.34
N PHE A 115 8.83 -4.20 12.18
CA PHE A 115 9.58 -3.35 13.11
C PHE A 115 8.96 -1.96 13.29
N ALA A 116 8.56 -1.31 12.18
CA ALA A 116 7.93 -0.01 12.23
C ALA A 116 6.59 -0.04 12.99
N LEU A 117 5.79 -1.10 12.78
CA LEU A 117 4.54 -1.31 13.51
C LEU A 117 4.79 -1.62 14.99
N ASP A 118 5.74 -2.50 15.31
CA ASP A 118 6.12 -2.83 16.70
C ASP A 118 6.48 -1.56 17.46
N ARG A 119 7.34 -0.73 16.86
CA ARG A 119 7.76 0.53 17.45
C ARG A 119 6.62 1.53 17.60
N MET A 120 5.74 1.63 16.58
CA MET A 120 4.56 2.52 16.65
C MET A 120 3.60 2.11 17.76
N LEU A 121 3.49 0.82 18.07
CA LEU A 121 2.59 0.27 19.09
C LEU A 121 3.24 0.09 20.46
N SER A 122 4.53 0.41 20.58
CA SER A 122 5.26 0.35 21.86
C SER A 122 5.04 1.60 22.71
N ASP A 123 5.46 1.53 23.96
CA ASP A 123 5.40 2.66 24.90
C ASP A 123 6.31 3.83 24.49
N GLU A 124 7.31 3.58 23.62
CA GLU A 124 8.19 4.63 23.10
C GLU A 124 7.47 5.76 22.37
N THR A 125 6.31 5.48 21.75
CA THR A 125 5.50 6.47 21.07
C THR A 125 4.44 7.11 21.96
N GLY A 126 4.31 6.64 23.20
CA GLY A 126 3.44 7.19 24.23
C GLY A 126 1.99 7.32 23.78
N PRO A 127 1.40 8.53 23.91
CA PRO A 127 -0.02 8.74 23.56
C PRO A 127 -0.39 8.44 22.11
N LEU A 128 0.58 8.51 21.17
CA LEU A 128 0.33 8.18 19.75
C LEU A 128 0.06 6.69 19.60
N GLY A 129 0.94 5.83 20.15
CA GLY A 129 0.76 4.37 20.08
C GLY A 129 -0.49 3.89 20.83
N ALA A 130 -0.79 4.50 21.97
CA ALA A 130 -1.98 4.21 22.76
C ALA A 130 -3.29 4.55 22.01
N ALA A 131 -3.27 5.56 21.15
CA ALA A 131 -4.43 5.99 20.37
C ALA A 131 -4.61 5.18 19.05
N VAL A 132 -3.70 4.29 18.67
CA VAL A 132 -3.87 3.44 17.49
C VAL A 132 -4.93 2.37 17.76
N ASP A 133 -5.91 2.25 16.86
CA ASP A 133 -6.84 1.12 16.87
C ASP A 133 -6.16 -0.15 16.34
N ARG A 134 -5.80 -1.04 17.23
CA ARG A 134 -5.11 -2.30 16.91
C ARG A 134 -5.95 -3.27 16.09
N ARG A 135 -7.27 -3.05 15.96
CA ARG A 135 -8.17 -3.87 15.11
C ARG A 135 -8.27 -3.31 13.69
N ARG A 136 -7.79 -2.08 13.45
CA ARG A 136 -7.83 -1.40 12.14
C ARG A 136 -6.43 -1.04 11.68
N LEU A 137 -5.56 -2.06 11.57
CA LEU A 137 -4.21 -1.96 11.04
C LEU A 137 -4.21 -2.40 9.58
N VAL A 138 -3.69 -1.57 8.70
CA VAL A 138 -3.73 -1.75 7.25
C VAL A 138 -2.32 -1.75 6.68
N ALA A 139 -1.97 -2.76 5.91
CA ALA A 139 -0.74 -2.72 5.11
C ALA A 139 -1.03 -2.04 3.76
N ALA A 140 -0.15 -1.17 3.30
CA ALA A 140 -0.31 -0.50 2.02
C ALA A 140 1.02 -0.33 1.30
N GLY A 141 0.99 -0.30 -0.05
CA GLY A 141 2.21 -0.04 -0.79
C GLY A 141 1.98 0.11 -2.29
N HIS A 142 3.00 0.65 -2.95
CA HIS A 142 3.03 0.82 -4.40
C HIS A 142 4.20 0.06 -5.01
N SER A 143 4.00 -0.55 -6.19
CA SER A 143 5.06 -1.23 -6.93
C SER A 143 5.72 -2.32 -6.06
N TYR A 144 7.04 -2.30 -5.90
CA TYR A 144 7.75 -3.20 -4.99
C TYR A 144 7.20 -3.15 -3.55
N GLY A 145 6.69 -1.97 -3.11
CA GLY A 145 5.98 -1.84 -1.84
C GLY A 145 4.65 -2.58 -1.81
N ALA A 146 3.99 -2.73 -2.94
CA ALA A 146 2.77 -3.55 -3.04
C ALA A 146 3.07 -5.04 -2.87
N ASN A 147 4.19 -5.55 -3.43
CA ASN A 147 4.64 -6.92 -3.15
C ASN A 147 5.03 -7.09 -1.67
N THR A 148 5.71 -6.10 -1.08
CA THR A 148 5.98 -6.09 0.37
C THR A 148 4.68 -6.17 1.17
N THR A 149 3.66 -5.41 0.78
CA THR A 149 2.32 -5.47 1.39
C THR A 149 1.72 -6.87 1.29
N LEU A 150 1.72 -7.48 0.09
CA LEU A 150 1.19 -8.83 -0.13
C LEU A 150 1.92 -9.89 0.72
N LEU A 151 3.27 -9.83 0.80
CA LEU A 151 4.06 -10.69 1.69
C LEU A 151 3.64 -10.53 3.15
N THR A 152 3.43 -9.29 3.59
CA THR A 152 3.07 -8.98 4.97
C THR A 152 1.65 -9.46 5.33
N VAL A 153 0.74 -9.60 4.35
CA VAL A 153 -0.63 -10.06 4.59
C VAL A 153 -0.87 -11.51 4.19
N GLY A 154 0.19 -12.27 3.85
CA GLY A 154 0.10 -13.72 3.71
C GLY A 154 0.52 -14.32 2.38
N ALA A 155 1.04 -13.53 1.41
CA ALA A 155 1.68 -14.13 0.24
C ALA A 155 2.89 -14.95 0.68
N GLN A 156 3.04 -16.14 0.10
CA GLN A 156 4.06 -17.11 0.47
C GLN A 156 4.83 -17.58 -0.78
N VAL A 157 6.12 -17.81 -0.63
CA VAL A 157 6.95 -18.43 -1.67
C VAL A 157 7.65 -19.64 -1.11
N VAL A 158 7.93 -20.66 -1.97
CA VAL A 158 8.67 -21.83 -1.55
C VAL A 158 10.11 -21.71 -2.02
N ARG A 159 11.06 -21.86 -1.11
CA ARG A 159 12.51 -21.85 -1.39
C ARG A 159 13.15 -23.09 -0.78
N GLN A 160 13.81 -23.89 -1.62
CA GLN A 160 14.49 -25.12 -1.18
C GLN A 160 13.57 -26.03 -0.35
N GLY A 161 12.30 -26.16 -0.76
CA GLY A 161 11.29 -26.97 -0.06
C GLY A 161 10.75 -26.37 1.25
N ARG A 162 11.12 -25.14 1.57
CA ARG A 162 10.60 -24.42 2.77
C ARG A 162 9.72 -23.26 2.35
N THR A 163 8.59 -23.11 3.03
CA THR A 163 7.71 -21.95 2.87
C THR A 163 8.35 -20.74 3.54
N VAL A 164 8.54 -19.68 2.77
CA VAL A 164 8.91 -18.35 3.27
C VAL A 164 7.62 -17.61 3.55
N ASP A 165 7.34 -17.37 4.82
CA ASP A 165 6.14 -16.66 5.29
C ASP A 165 6.56 -15.42 6.07
N CYS A 166 6.17 -14.26 5.57
CA CYS A 166 6.41 -12.96 6.21
C CYS A 166 5.14 -12.37 6.83
N LYS A 167 4.06 -13.16 6.94
CA LYS A 167 2.77 -12.69 7.44
C LYS A 167 2.87 -12.06 8.83
N ASP A 168 2.24 -10.90 8.99
CA ASP A 168 1.97 -10.27 10.27
C ASP A 168 0.44 -10.24 10.48
N ALA A 169 -0.05 -11.13 11.33
CA ALA A 169 -1.48 -11.35 11.57
C ALA A 169 -2.20 -10.13 12.17
N ARG A 170 -1.49 -9.09 12.55
CA ARG A 170 -2.08 -7.84 13.07
C ARG A 170 -2.73 -7.02 11.95
N PHE A 171 -2.27 -7.16 10.70
CA PHE A 171 -2.89 -6.47 9.57
C PHE A 171 -4.23 -7.12 9.21
N SER A 172 -5.26 -6.30 9.14
CA SER A 172 -6.65 -6.70 8.94
C SER A 172 -7.22 -6.27 7.58
N ALA A 173 -6.47 -5.52 6.77
CA ALA A 173 -6.79 -5.16 5.38
C ALA A 173 -5.51 -4.76 4.63
N ALA A 174 -5.57 -4.73 3.28
CA ALA A 174 -4.44 -4.29 2.47
C ALA A 174 -4.84 -3.40 1.30
N ILE A 175 -4.02 -2.37 1.02
CA ILE A 175 -4.12 -1.47 -0.14
C ILE A 175 -2.93 -1.73 -1.05
N VAL A 176 -3.18 -2.32 -2.21
CA VAL A 176 -2.19 -2.82 -3.17
C VAL A 176 -2.22 -1.95 -4.41
N ILE A 177 -1.23 -1.06 -4.57
CA ILE A 177 -1.17 -0.13 -5.68
C ILE A 177 -0.12 -0.61 -6.67
N SER A 178 -0.55 -0.99 -7.88
CA SER A 178 0.33 -1.33 -8.99
C SER A 178 1.36 -2.42 -8.65
N ALA A 179 0.91 -3.54 -8.08
CA ALA A 179 1.79 -4.65 -7.71
C ALA A 179 2.37 -5.36 -8.94
N PRO A 180 3.69 -5.40 -9.14
CA PRO A 180 4.28 -6.27 -10.16
C PRO A 180 4.09 -7.74 -9.79
N PRO A 181 4.23 -8.67 -10.76
CA PRO A 181 4.22 -10.09 -10.45
C PRO A 181 5.39 -10.45 -9.51
N PHE A 182 5.28 -11.58 -8.84
CA PHE A 182 6.41 -12.15 -8.10
C PHE A 182 7.36 -12.77 -9.11
N TYR A 183 8.37 -12.02 -9.52
CA TYR A 183 9.32 -12.45 -10.56
C TYR A 183 10.02 -13.76 -10.17
N GLY A 184 10.04 -14.71 -11.12
CA GLY A 184 10.56 -16.04 -10.91
C GLY A 184 9.53 -17.06 -10.40
N GLU A 185 8.33 -16.63 -9.99
CA GLU A 185 7.22 -17.51 -9.65
C GLU A 185 6.33 -17.76 -10.88
N THR A 186 5.99 -19.01 -11.12
CA THR A 186 5.13 -19.43 -12.24
C THR A 186 3.69 -19.72 -11.81
N ASP A 187 3.47 -19.96 -10.52
CA ASP A 187 2.16 -20.24 -9.92
C ASP A 187 1.79 -19.14 -8.94
N LEU A 188 1.16 -18.08 -9.46
CA LEU A 188 0.69 -16.97 -8.64
C LEU A 188 -0.43 -17.39 -7.66
N ALA A 189 -1.22 -18.42 -7.99
CA ALA A 189 -2.28 -18.90 -7.10
C ALA A 189 -1.68 -19.56 -5.86
N ALA A 190 -0.59 -20.32 -6.00
CA ALA A 190 0.13 -20.86 -4.85
C ALA A 190 0.76 -19.75 -3.99
N VAL A 191 1.26 -18.68 -4.62
CA VAL A 191 1.88 -17.55 -3.90
C VAL A 191 0.85 -16.70 -3.17
N LEU A 192 -0.27 -16.36 -3.81
CA LEU A 192 -1.23 -15.35 -3.36
C LEU A 192 -2.50 -15.94 -2.75
N GLY A 193 -2.76 -17.23 -2.96
CA GLY A 193 -3.88 -17.93 -2.35
C GLY A 193 -3.94 -17.85 -0.82
N PRO A 194 -2.81 -17.86 -0.10
CA PRO A 194 -2.80 -17.71 1.36
C PRO A 194 -3.13 -16.31 1.90
N VAL A 195 -3.24 -15.28 1.04
CA VAL A 195 -3.70 -13.94 1.46
C VAL A 195 -5.15 -14.03 1.91
N SER A 196 -5.42 -13.70 3.16
CA SER A 196 -6.70 -13.95 3.83
C SER A 196 -7.30 -12.72 4.53
N VAL A 197 -6.99 -11.53 4.02
CA VAL A 197 -7.56 -10.26 4.47
C VAL A 197 -8.20 -9.53 3.30
N PRO A 198 -9.20 -8.66 3.52
CA PRO A 198 -9.74 -7.80 2.47
C PRO A 198 -8.64 -7.02 1.77
N THR A 199 -8.68 -6.97 0.43
CA THR A 199 -7.70 -6.22 -0.36
C THR A 199 -8.36 -5.30 -1.36
N ILE A 200 -7.74 -4.15 -1.63
CA ILE A 200 -8.05 -3.34 -2.81
C ILE A 200 -6.82 -3.25 -3.70
N HIS A 201 -6.99 -3.57 -4.98
CA HIS A 201 -5.98 -3.48 -6.01
C HIS A 201 -6.27 -2.28 -6.90
N ILE A 202 -5.28 -1.43 -7.11
CA ILE A 202 -5.38 -0.19 -7.88
C ILE A 202 -4.27 -0.19 -8.93
N THR A 203 -4.63 -0.02 -10.20
CA THR A 203 -3.68 0.04 -11.32
C THR A 203 -4.20 0.95 -12.42
N ALA A 204 -3.52 0.98 -13.57
CA ALA A 204 -3.88 1.76 -14.75
C ALA A 204 -3.62 0.96 -16.03
N THR A 205 -4.29 1.30 -17.14
CA THR A 205 -4.14 0.56 -18.40
C THR A 205 -2.73 0.65 -19.00
N ASP A 206 -2.02 1.75 -18.75
CA ASP A 206 -0.66 2.00 -19.26
C ASP A 206 0.40 1.77 -18.18
N ASP A 207 0.06 1.01 -17.14
CA ASP A 207 0.93 0.68 -16.02
C ASP A 207 1.98 -0.36 -16.45
N VAL A 208 3.07 0.12 -16.99
CA VAL A 208 4.20 -0.69 -17.45
C VAL A 208 5.44 -0.41 -16.60
N ILE A 209 6.09 -1.47 -16.14
CA ILE A 209 7.45 -1.44 -15.59
C ILE A 209 8.39 -1.97 -16.66
N GLU A 210 9.43 -1.21 -16.95
CA GLU A 210 10.50 -1.60 -17.87
C GLU A 210 11.83 -1.11 -17.30
N ILE A 211 12.47 -1.99 -16.55
CA ILE A 211 13.82 -1.79 -16.01
C ILE A 211 14.68 -3.00 -16.36
N PRO A 212 16.02 -2.87 -16.46
CA PRO A 212 16.88 -3.98 -16.82
C PRO A 212 16.62 -5.22 -15.96
N GLY A 213 16.24 -6.32 -16.63
CA GLY A 213 15.93 -7.61 -16.00
C GLY A 213 14.48 -7.78 -15.51
N TYR A 214 13.65 -6.73 -15.56
CA TYR A 214 12.27 -6.80 -15.10
C TYR A 214 11.33 -6.03 -16.03
N ARG A 215 10.36 -6.76 -16.60
CA ARG A 215 9.29 -6.17 -17.41
C ARG A 215 7.95 -6.71 -16.95
N SER A 216 6.97 -5.83 -16.82
CA SER A 216 5.59 -6.23 -16.56
C SER A 216 4.63 -5.13 -17.01
N GLY A 217 3.41 -5.53 -17.38
CA GLY A 217 2.36 -4.63 -17.84
C GLY A 217 1.10 -4.70 -16.99
N ALA A 218 0.05 -4.03 -17.42
CA ALA A 218 -1.24 -3.99 -16.72
C ALA A 218 -1.83 -5.41 -16.55
N ALA A 219 -1.66 -6.31 -17.54
CA ALA A 219 -2.14 -7.68 -17.44
C ALA A 219 -1.55 -8.43 -16.24
N ASP A 220 -0.29 -8.19 -15.91
CA ASP A 220 0.35 -8.81 -14.73
C ASP A 220 -0.27 -8.31 -13.42
N ARG A 221 -0.75 -7.05 -13.39
CA ARG A 221 -1.46 -6.50 -12.21
C ARG A 221 -2.80 -7.18 -12.02
N LEU A 222 -3.50 -7.47 -13.13
CA LEU A 222 -4.77 -8.21 -13.11
C LEU A 222 -4.53 -9.65 -12.66
N ALA A 223 -3.50 -10.33 -13.16
CA ALA A 223 -3.14 -11.68 -12.73
C ALA A 223 -2.82 -11.75 -11.23
N VAL A 224 -2.13 -10.74 -10.66
CA VAL A 224 -1.91 -10.63 -9.22
C VAL A 224 -3.23 -10.49 -8.47
N PHE A 225 -4.15 -9.64 -8.95
CA PHE A 225 -5.48 -9.51 -8.35
C PHE A 225 -6.26 -10.83 -8.39
N ASP A 226 -6.29 -11.49 -9.54
CA ASP A 226 -7.06 -12.73 -9.72
C ASP A 226 -6.57 -13.85 -8.78
N ALA A 227 -5.26 -13.92 -8.56
CA ALA A 227 -4.62 -14.96 -7.75
C ALA A 227 -4.79 -14.80 -6.22
N VAL A 228 -5.20 -13.62 -5.73
CA VAL A 228 -5.45 -13.41 -4.29
C VAL A 228 -6.61 -14.29 -3.82
N GLY A 229 -6.38 -15.08 -2.75
CA GLY A 229 -7.34 -16.09 -2.29
C GLY A 229 -8.56 -15.55 -1.56
N ASP A 230 -8.44 -14.43 -0.85
CA ASP A 230 -9.58 -13.83 -0.14
C ASP A 230 -10.59 -13.24 -1.15
N PRO A 231 -11.86 -13.69 -1.15
CA PRO A 231 -12.88 -13.17 -2.06
C PRO A 231 -13.28 -11.71 -1.76
N ARG A 232 -12.94 -11.18 -0.57
CA ARG A 232 -13.14 -9.76 -0.23
C ARG A 232 -12.07 -8.89 -0.90
N LYS A 233 -12.00 -8.94 -2.22
CA LYS A 233 -11.04 -8.17 -3.01
C LYS A 233 -11.74 -7.26 -4.01
N LEU A 234 -11.23 -6.05 -4.17
CA LEU A 234 -11.73 -5.03 -5.10
C LEU A 234 -10.64 -4.66 -6.10
N LEU A 235 -11.06 -4.28 -7.31
CA LEU A 235 -10.16 -3.85 -8.37
C LEU A 235 -10.62 -2.50 -8.95
N ALA A 236 -9.69 -1.55 -9.04
CA ALA A 236 -9.85 -0.31 -9.78
C ALA A 236 -8.75 -0.18 -10.83
N VAL A 237 -9.13 0.04 -12.09
CA VAL A 237 -8.20 0.28 -13.19
C VAL A 237 -8.50 1.65 -13.79
N PHE A 238 -7.53 2.57 -13.71
CA PHE A 238 -7.63 3.87 -14.36
C PHE A 238 -7.34 3.76 -15.84
N GLN A 239 -8.06 4.54 -16.64
CA GLN A 239 -7.83 4.63 -18.08
C GLN A 239 -6.61 5.52 -18.35
N GLY A 240 -5.57 4.97 -18.99
CA GLY A 240 -4.27 5.64 -19.14
C GLY A 240 -3.48 5.67 -17.82
N GLY A 241 -2.37 6.39 -17.82
CA GLY A 241 -1.52 6.54 -16.63
C GLY A 241 -0.40 5.52 -16.55
N SER A 242 0.84 6.02 -16.52
CA SER A 242 2.04 5.19 -16.38
C SER A 242 2.18 4.66 -14.96
N HIS A 243 3.05 3.64 -14.76
CA HIS A 243 3.38 3.07 -13.45
C HIS A 243 3.65 4.12 -12.36
N SER A 244 4.29 5.23 -12.70
CA SER A 244 4.65 6.28 -11.74
C SER A 244 3.54 7.32 -11.49
N VAL A 245 2.34 7.20 -12.10
CA VAL A 245 1.21 8.12 -11.88
C VAL A 245 0.78 8.17 -10.41
N PHE A 246 0.99 7.08 -9.68
CA PHE A 246 0.67 6.94 -8.26
C PHE A 246 1.71 7.53 -7.32
N THR A 247 2.86 8.04 -7.84
CA THR A 247 3.92 8.66 -7.05
C THR A 247 3.70 10.16 -6.90
N ASP A 248 4.51 10.85 -6.09
CA ASP A 248 4.46 12.33 -5.99
C ASP A 248 4.94 13.07 -7.25
N ARG A 249 5.41 12.37 -8.29
CA ARG A 249 5.83 13.00 -9.56
C ARG A 249 4.63 13.67 -10.23
N GLY A 250 4.81 14.93 -10.65
CA GLY A 250 3.69 15.77 -11.11
C GLY A 250 3.21 15.53 -12.54
N PHE A 251 4.09 15.03 -13.42
CA PHE A 251 3.81 15.01 -14.86
C PHE A 251 3.66 13.61 -15.47
N THR A 252 3.77 12.57 -14.68
CA THR A 252 3.61 11.18 -15.12
C THR A 252 2.13 10.86 -15.35
N GLY A 253 1.78 10.33 -16.51
CA GLY A 253 0.38 10.06 -16.89
C GLY A 253 -0.36 11.29 -17.46
N GLY A 254 0.39 12.41 -17.73
CA GLY A 254 -0.18 13.64 -18.25
C GLY A 254 -0.69 14.61 -17.18
N ALA A 255 -0.55 15.91 -17.45
CA ALA A 255 -0.87 16.97 -16.49
C ALA A 255 -2.33 16.99 -16.04
N ALA A 256 -3.27 16.59 -16.90
CA ALA A 256 -4.70 16.57 -16.59
C ALA A 256 -5.13 15.30 -15.83
N LEU A 257 -4.51 14.15 -16.12
CA LEU A 257 -4.88 12.86 -15.55
C LEU A 257 -4.24 12.64 -14.16
N ASN A 258 -2.97 13.00 -14.00
CA ASN A 258 -2.19 12.74 -12.79
C ASN A 258 -2.87 13.22 -11.49
N PRO A 259 -3.33 14.48 -11.36
CA PRO A 259 -3.97 14.93 -10.13
C PRO A 259 -5.30 14.20 -9.87
N LYS A 260 -6.04 13.82 -10.93
CA LYS A 260 -7.30 13.09 -10.81
C LYS A 260 -7.08 11.68 -10.28
N VAL A 261 -6.10 10.94 -10.83
CA VAL A 261 -5.76 9.59 -10.38
C VAL A 261 -5.31 9.62 -8.91
N LYS A 262 -4.49 10.59 -8.50
CA LYS A 262 -4.06 10.73 -7.10
C LYS A 262 -5.23 11.00 -6.15
N ALA A 263 -6.11 11.95 -6.50
CA ALA A 263 -7.28 12.23 -5.69
C ALA A 263 -8.19 10.99 -5.60
N ALA A 264 -8.49 10.37 -6.75
CA ALA A 264 -9.33 9.18 -6.81
C ALA A 264 -8.72 8.01 -6.00
N THR A 265 -7.41 7.78 -6.08
CA THR A 265 -6.71 6.73 -5.31
C THR A 265 -6.81 6.98 -3.80
N ALA A 266 -6.62 8.21 -3.37
CA ALA A 266 -6.67 8.57 -1.96
C ALA A 266 -8.09 8.41 -1.38
N GLU A 267 -9.11 8.87 -2.12
CA GLU A 267 -10.52 8.72 -1.73
C GLU A 267 -10.97 7.25 -1.75
N LEU A 268 -10.58 6.49 -2.79
CA LEU A 268 -10.91 5.07 -2.92
C LEU A 268 -10.36 4.25 -1.74
N SER A 269 -9.14 4.57 -1.32
CA SER A 269 -8.53 3.90 -0.18
C SER A 269 -9.40 4.05 1.09
N LEU A 270 -9.92 5.24 1.36
CA LEU A 270 -10.80 5.47 2.51
C LEU A 270 -12.16 4.76 2.34
N ALA A 271 -12.76 4.82 1.14
CA ALA A 271 -14.00 4.12 0.86
C ALA A 271 -13.87 2.59 1.04
N PHE A 272 -12.70 2.03 0.69
CA PHE A 272 -12.38 0.63 0.96
C PHE A 272 -12.25 0.33 2.46
N LEU A 273 -11.67 1.24 3.25
CA LEU A 273 -11.57 1.07 4.70
C LEU A 273 -12.95 1.13 5.37
N ASP A 274 -13.84 2.01 4.92
CA ASP A 274 -15.22 2.08 5.39
C ASP A 274 -15.96 0.76 5.10
N LEU A 275 -15.84 0.23 3.89
CA LEU A 275 -16.41 -1.07 3.53
C LEU A 275 -15.82 -2.21 4.38
N SER A 276 -14.50 -2.22 4.56
CA SER A 276 -13.81 -3.32 5.25
C SER A 276 -14.10 -3.36 6.74
N PHE A 277 -14.17 -2.21 7.40
CA PHE A 277 -14.28 -2.14 8.86
C PHE A 277 -15.67 -1.78 9.38
N GLN A 278 -16.46 -1.09 8.58
CA GLN A 278 -17.80 -0.63 8.96
C GLN A 278 -18.90 -1.32 8.15
N ARG A 279 -18.53 -2.10 7.13
CA ARG A 279 -19.45 -2.69 6.14
C ARG A 279 -20.34 -1.64 5.45
N ASP A 280 -19.84 -0.39 5.35
CA ASP A 280 -20.51 0.71 4.68
C ASP A 280 -19.94 0.90 3.27
N ASP A 281 -20.74 0.66 2.24
CA ASP A 281 -20.37 0.82 0.84
C ASP A 281 -20.79 2.18 0.25
N ALA A 282 -21.43 3.04 1.02
CA ALA A 282 -21.95 4.31 0.51
C ALA A 282 -20.84 5.23 -0.03
N ALA A 283 -19.67 5.26 0.61
CA ALA A 283 -18.52 6.01 0.12
C ALA A 283 -18.02 5.44 -1.21
N LEU A 284 -17.95 4.10 -1.35
CA LEU A 284 -17.53 3.43 -2.58
C LEU A 284 -18.50 3.67 -3.74
N ARG A 285 -19.82 3.65 -3.50
CA ARG A 285 -20.83 3.99 -4.51
C ARG A 285 -20.69 5.42 -5.01
N ARG A 286 -20.50 6.39 -4.10
CA ARG A 286 -20.24 7.79 -4.47
C ARG A 286 -18.97 7.93 -5.27
N TRP A 287 -17.90 7.28 -4.85
CA TRP A 287 -16.62 7.28 -5.55
C TRP A 287 -16.75 6.75 -6.98
N ARG A 288 -17.41 5.60 -7.20
CA ARG A 288 -17.67 5.04 -8.53
C ARG A 288 -18.34 6.06 -9.47
N THR A 289 -19.40 6.71 -8.99
CA THR A 289 -20.11 7.71 -9.79
C THR A 289 -19.22 8.92 -10.12
N ALA A 290 -18.47 9.42 -9.17
CA ALA A 290 -17.64 10.62 -9.35
C ALA A 290 -16.47 10.39 -10.31
N TRP A 291 -15.85 9.21 -10.27
CA TRP A 291 -14.62 8.92 -10.99
C TRP A 291 -14.80 8.03 -12.23
N GLN A 292 -16.02 7.59 -12.52
CA GLN A 292 -16.34 6.76 -13.68
C GLN A 292 -15.72 7.25 -15.01
N PRO A 293 -15.64 8.56 -15.30
CA PRO A 293 -15.08 9.04 -16.58
C PRO A 293 -13.57 8.76 -16.77
N ILE A 294 -12.83 8.39 -15.73
CA ILE A 294 -11.40 8.08 -15.81
C ILE A 294 -11.08 6.62 -15.50
N LEU A 295 -12.09 5.76 -15.40
CA LEU A 295 -11.93 4.35 -15.07
C LEU A 295 -12.11 3.47 -16.30
N ALA A 296 -11.18 2.51 -16.48
CA ALA A 296 -11.35 1.36 -17.38
C ALA A 296 -12.11 0.24 -16.65
N THR A 297 -11.85 0.05 -15.35
CA THR A 297 -12.60 -0.89 -14.50
C THR A 297 -12.90 -0.20 -13.16
N ALA A 298 -14.18 -0.16 -12.80
CA ALA A 298 -14.65 0.33 -11.51
C ALA A 298 -14.77 -0.86 -10.53
N PRO A 299 -14.38 -0.69 -9.24
CA PRO A 299 -14.60 -1.72 -8.24
C PRO A 299 -16.10 -1.98 -8.05
N GLU A 300 -16.47 -3.23 -7.78
CA GLU A 300 -17.83 -3.56 -7.41
C GLU A 300 -18.26 -2.82 -6.14
N PRO A 301 -19.56 -2.50 -5.96
CA PRO A 301 -20.01 -1.64 -4.86
C PRO A 301 -20.03 -2.34 -3.49
N GLY A 302 -19.52 -3.55 -3.38
CA GLY A 302 -19.44 -4.33 -2.14
C GLY A 302 -18.63 -5.60 -2.35
N PHE A 303 -18.35 -6.31 -1.25
CA PHE A 303 -17.78 -7.64 -1.34
C PHE A 303 -18.85 -8.66 -1.82
N PRO A 304 -18.44 -9.77 -2.48
CA PRO A 304 -19.36 -10.81 -2.92
C PRO A 304 -20.23 -11.34 -1.77
N ALA A 305 -21.53 -11.49 -2.02
CA ALA A 305 -22.53 -11.86 -0.99
C ALA A 305 -22.25 -13.21 -0.27
N ARG A 306 -21.55 -14.15 -0.92
CA ARG A 306 -21.20 -15.45 -0.33
C ARG A 306 -20.26 -15.33 0.88
N VAL A 307 -19.55 -14.22 1.05
CA VAL A 307 -18.56 -14.02 2.12
C VAL A 307 -19.18 -13.44 3.39
N LEU A 308 -20.39 -12.89 3.31
CA LEU A 308 -21.05 -12.23 4.44
C LEU A 308 -21.73 -13.23 5.41
N ASN A 309 -21.85 -14.51 5.02
CA ASN A 309 -22.55 -15.53 5.79
C ASN A 309 -21.62 -16.51 6.53
N GLU A 310 -20.31 -16.39 6.45
CA GLU A 310 -19.33 -17.33 7.02
C GLU A 310 -18.51 -16.76 8.20
N THR A 311 -18.96 -15.67 8.82
CA THR A 311 -18.29 -15.10 10.02
C THR A 311 -19.23 -15.02 11.22
#